data_2a59338b2d04c7588005210303b44be4
#
_entry.id   2a59338b2d04c7588005210303b44be4
#
_cell.length_a   1.000
_cell.length_b   1.000
_cell.length_c   1.000
_cell.angle_alpha   90.00
_cell.angle_beta   90.00
_cell.angle_gamma   90.00
#
_symmetry.space_group_name_H-M   'P 1'
#
loop_
_entity.id
_entity.type
_entity.pdbx_description
1 polymer ?
#
loop_
_entity_poly.entity_id
_entity_poly.type
_entity_poly.pdbx_seq_one_letter_code
_entity_poly.pdbx_strand_id
1 'polypeptide(L)'
;EELGLNLKVAYIDGDDLIPRMDELNQEGEQLKNIEKDIPLFNYEKKPVTANAYFGAWGIKEALDKGADVVVCPRVTDAAVVIGPAAWKYNWSRDNYDALSGALAAGHIIECGAQATGGNYSFFQEVPSFSNMGYPIAEIFEDGSFTITKHPNTGGLVSVGTVTAQLLYEIGSPAYINPDVISHFDTLKITQESKDRVHVSGCRGSSAPKTHKVCINLAGGFRNGTEILLTGLDIEEKAKLVTDSIFENVGGKEQFDKVDIQLHRTDKENPDSNEQAQASLRISVMSQNPDLVGRLFNAKIVELGLANLPGWTGRGGIPSGHYIEYWPALIDSKFIKEKVHFEGETTDVLPTSQMELEEIYYQKEPYENDLPETKETK
;
A
#
# COMPACT_ATOMS: atom_id res chain seq x y z
N GLU A 1 25.83 -13.80 14.82
CA GLU A 1 27.13 -13.95 15.54
C GLU A 1 27.05 -13.45 16.98
N GLU A 2 26.52 -12.25 17.25
CA GLU A 2 26.38 -11.68 18.63
C GLU A 2 25.55 -12.56 19.58
N LEU A 3 24.58 -13.31 19.05
CA LEU A 3 23.74 -14.23 19.82
C LEU A 3 24.30 -15.67 19.87
N GLY A 4 25.49 -15.91 19.31
CA GLY A 4 26.10 -17.24 19.24
C GLY A 4 25.35 -18.23 18.32
N LEU A 5 24.49 -17.73 17.43
CA LEU A 5 23.78 -18.55 16.46
C LEU A 5 24.61 -18.77 15.20
N ASN A 6 24.65 -19.98 14.71
CA ASN A 6 25.29 -20.33 13.45
C ASN A 6 24.23 -20.47 12.36
N LEU A 7 23.75 -19.33 11.84
CA LEU A 7 22.70 -19.28 10.82
C LEU A 7 23.31 -19.06 9.43
N LYS A 8 22.77 -19.77 8.47
CA LYS A 8 23.08 -19.60 7.05
C LYS A 8 22.13 -18.55 6.46
N VAL A 9 22.70 -17.46 5.99
CA VAL A 9 21.93 -16.30 5.49
C VAL A 9 22.11 -16.20 3.98
N ALA A 10 21.00 -16.19 3.25
CA ALA A 10 20.96 -15.80 1.85
C ALA A 10 20.38 -14.39 1.72
N TYR A 11 20.72 -13.71 0.64
CA TYR A 11 20.02 -12.48 0.24
C TYR A 11 19.70 -12.51 -1.26
N ILE A 12 18.66 -11.76 -1.63
CA ILE A 12 18.18 -11.62 -3.00
C ILE A 12 18.36 -10.17 -3.40
N ASP A 13 18.75 -9.90 -4.66
CA ASP A 13 18.87 -8.57 -5.23
C ASP A 13 18.42 -8.49 -6.69
N GLY A 14 18.53 -7.30 -7.30
CA GLY A 14 18.20 -7.04 -8.70
C GLY A 14 16.88 -6.32 -8.94
N ASP A 15 16.12 -6.01 -7.89
CA ASP A 15 14.86 -5.27 -7.95
C ASP A 15 15.05 -3.78 -8.22
N ASP A 16 16.17 -3.18 -7.78
CA ASP A 16 16.49 -1.77 -8.02
C ASP A 16 16.85 -1.53 -9.49
N LEU A 17 15.96 -0.81 -10.19
CA LEU A 17 16.09 -0.48 -11.59
C LEU A 17 16.81 0.85 -11.83
N ILE A 18 17.03 1.67 -10.80
CA ILE A 18 17.69 2.99 -10.97
C ILE A 18 19.02 2.89 -11.70
N PRO A 19 19.93 1.97 -11.35
CA PRO A 19 21.21 1.84 -12.04
C PRO A 19 21.10 1.39 -13.51
N ARG A 20 19.93 0.89 -13.90
CA ARG A 20 19.66 0.31 -15.22
C ARG A 20 18.74 1.15 -16.11
N MET A 21 18.34 2.35 -15.67
CA MET A 21 17.38 3.17 -16.40
C MET A 21 17.82 3.47 -17.84
N ASP A 22 19.10 3.80 -18.06
CA ASP A 22 19.62 4.09 -19.40
C ASP A 22 19.66 2.82 -20.27
N GLU A 23 20.03 1.67 -19.72
CA GLU A 23 20.00 0.35 -20.38
C GLU A 23 18.56 0.03 -20.83
N LEU A 24 17.60 0.11 -19.90
CA LEU A 24 16.19 -0.19 -20.17
C LEU A 24 15.61 0.69 -21.29
N ASN A 25 15.90 1.99 -21.25
CA ASN A 25 15.46 2.92 -22.30
C ASN A 25 16.07 2.56 -23.67
N GLN A 26 17.36 2.23 -23.73
CA GLN A 26 18.03 1.84 -24.97
C GLN A 26 17.51 0.51 -25.52
N GLU A 27 17.09 -0.41 -24.68
CA GLU A 27 16.49 -1.70 -25.05
C GLU A 27 14.99 -1.58 -25.38
N GLY A 28 14.43 -0.37 -25.32
CA GLY A 28 13.06 -0.06 -25.73
C GLY A 28 12.00 -0.27 -24.65
N GLU A 29 12.41 -0.55 -23.40
CA GLU A 29 11.48 -0.57 -22.29
C GLU A 29 11.04 0.86 -21.94
N GLN A 30 9.76 1.09 -21.82
CA GLN A 30 9.18 2.44 -21.67
C GLN A 30 8.77 2.78 -20.23
N LEU A 31 8.61 1.78 -19.37
CA LEU A 31 8.09 1.93 -18.01
C LEU A 31 6.88 2.86 -17.96
N LYS A 32 5.92 2.59 -18.85
CA LYS A 32 4.71 3.41 -18.98
C LYS A 32 3.92 3.46 -17.69
N ASN A 33 3.43 4.65 -17.35
CA ASN A 33 2.46 4.79 -16.27
C ASN A 33 1.17 4.06 -16.63
N ILE A 34 0.73 3.15 -15.77
CA ILE A 34 -0.45 2.29 -16.01
C ILE A 34 -1.73 3.11 -16.16
N GLU A 35 -1.85 4.25 -15.48
CA GLU A 35 -3.06 5.07 -15.47
C GLU A 35 -3.06 6.12 -16.60
N LYS A 36 -1.88 6.69 -16.90
CA LYS A 36 -1.74 7.83 -17.81
C LYS A 36 -1.28 7.43 -19.22
N ASP A 37 -0.81 6.19 -19.41
CA ASP A 37 -0.20 5.66 -20.64
C ASP A 37 0.96 6.52 -21.22
N ILE A 38 1.68 7.20 -20.33
CA ILE A 38 2.83 8.05 -20.70
C ILE A 38 4.11 7.27 -20.42
N PRO A 39 5.08 7.20 -21.37
CA PRO A 39 6.40 6.64 -21.12
C PRO A 39 7.18 7.45 -20.07
N LEU A 40 7.86 6.76 -19.14
CA LEU A 40 8.64 7.40 -18.07
C LEU A 40 9.70 8.38 -18.62
N PHE A 41 10.40 7.95 -19.66
CA PHE A 41 11.51 8.72 -20.24
C PHE A 41 11.06 9.98 -20.99
N ASN A 42 9.76 10.13 -21.25
CA ASN A 42 9.16 11.33 -21.82
C ASN A 42 8.61 12.29 -20.74
N TYR A 43 8.71 11.91 -19.46
CA TYR A 43 8.21 12.72 -18.37
C TYR A 43 9.30 13.64 -17.81
N GLU A 44 8.90 14.84 -17.37
CA GLU A 44 9.85 15.88 -16.95
C GLU A 44 10.56 15.56 -15.63
N LYS A 45 9.90 14.80 -14.73
CA LYS A 45 10.42 14.48 -13.40
C LYS A 45 11.28 13.22 -13.44
N LYS A 46 12.36 13.25 -12.68
CA LYS A 46 13.29 12.12 -12.60
C LYS A 46 12.89 11.11 -11.52
N PRO A 47 13.08 9.83 -11.75
CA PRO A 47 12.91 8.81 -10.73
C PRO A 47 13.96 8.95 -9.61
N VAL A 48 13.50 8.78 -8.38
CA VAL A 48 14.33 8.77 -7.15
C VAL A 48 14.54 7.33 -6.70
N THR A 49 13.47 6.51 -6.84
CA THR A 49 13.52 5.06 -6.62
C THR A 49 12.73 4.36 -7.71
N ALA A 50 13.10 3.14 -8.06
CA ALA A 50 12.38 2.29 -8.97
C ALA A 50 12.65 0.83 -8.62
N ASN A 51 11.65 0.14 -8.08
CA ASN A 51 11.80 -1.23 -7.64
C ASN A 51 10.79 -2.14 -8.33
N ALA A 52 11.29 -3.17 -8.99
CA ALA A 52 10.45 -4.25 -9.53
C ALA A 52 9.95 -5.14 -8.38
N TYR A 53 8.70 -5.58 -8.47
CA TYR A 53 8.14 -6.54 -7.52
C TYR A 53 8.48 -7.95 -7.97
N PHE A 54 9.39 -8.60 -7.24
CA PHE A 54 9.73 -10.01 -7.48
C PHE A 54 8.67 -10.94 -6.88
N GLY A 55 8.69 -12.18 -7.33
CA GLY A 55 7.88 -13.26 -6.79
C GLY A 55 8.61 -14.06 -5.73
N ALA A 56 8.20 -15.32 -5.61
CA ALA A 56 8.64 -16.25 -4.57
C ALA A 56 9.83 -17.13 -4.96
N TRP A 57 10.22 -17.15 -6.23
CA TRP A 57 11.16 -18.15 -6.72
C TRP A 57 12.59 -17.95 -6.23
N GLY A 58 13.02 -16.72 -6.00
CA GLY A 58 14.28 -16.45 -5.33
C GLY A 58 14.30 -16.93 -3.89
N ILE A 59 13.16 -16.81 -3.18
CA ILE A 59 13.02 -17.31 -1.81
C ILE A 59 13.11 -18.83 -1.80
N LYS A 60 12.38 -19.50 -2.72
CA LYS A 60 12.45 -20.97 -2.86
C LYS A 60 13.87 -21.43 -3.16
N GLU A 61 14.57 -20.80 -4.11
CA GLU A 61 15.95 -21.13 -4.47
C GLU A 61 16.90 -21.00 -3.26
N ALA A 62 16.77 -19.92 -2.47
CA ALA A 62 17.57 -19.72 -1.27
C ALA A 62 17.34 -20.83 -0.23
N LEU A 63 16.08 -21.24 -0.04
CA LEU A 63 15.70 -22.33 0.88
C LEU A 63 16.15 -23.70 0.36
N ASP A 64 16.08 -23.97 -0.94
CA ASP A 64 16.60 -25.20 -1.57
C ASP A 64 18.11 -25.34 -1.35
N LYS A 65 18.85 -24.22 -1.31
CA LYS A 65 20.27 -24.19 -0.98
C LYS A 65 20.58 -24.36 0.51
N GLY A 66 19.57 -24.37 1.36
CA GLY A 66 19.68 -24.59 2.80
C GLY A 66 19.91 -23.31 3.61
N ALA A 67 19.41 -22.16 3.15
CA ALA A 67 19.38 -20.93 3.94
C ALA A 67 18.41 -21.05 5.13
N ASP A 68 18.84 -20.58 6.30
CA ASP A 68 18.02 -20.46 7.50
C ASP A 68 17.28 -19.09 7.53
N VAL A 69 17.89 -18.10 6.90
CA VAL A 69 17.36 -16.73 6.79
C VAL A 69 17.52 -16.25 5.36
N VAL A 70 16.47 -15.68 4.79
CA VAL A 70 16.47 -15.06 3.47
C VAL A 70 16.14 -13.58 3.57
N VAL A 71 17.07 -12.72 3.20
CA VAL A 71 16.87 -11.27 3.13
C VAL A 71 16.38 -10.94 1.73
N CYS A 72 15.11 -10.52 1.65
CA CYS A 72 14.45 -10.22 0.39
C CYS A 72 14.56 -8.74 0.01
N PRO A 73 14.63 -8.40 -1.28
CA PRO A 73 14.46 -7.05 -1.80
C PRO A 73 12.95 -6.71 -1.86
N ARG A 74 12.50 -5.89 -2.82
CA ARG A 74 11.07 -5.69 -3.04
C ARG A 74 10.46 -6.93 -3.71
N VAL A 75 9.84 -7.78 -2.91
CA VAL A 75 8.99 -8.89 -3.37
C VAL A 75 7.52 -8.52 -3.17
N THR A 76 6.60 -9.24 -3.81
CA THR A 76 5.17 -9.12 -3.46
C THR A 76 4.93 -9.65 -2.05
N ASP A 77 3.94 -9.09 -1.35
CA ASP A 77 3.73 -9.37 0.07
C ASP A 77 3.46 -10.87 0.33
N ALA A 78 2.72 -11.51 -0.56
CA ALA A 78 2.47 -12.97 -0.48
C ALA A 78 3.68 -13.85 -0.83
N ALA A 79 4.71 -13.32 -1.51
CA ALA A 79 5.88 -14.10 -1.92
C ALA A 79 6.62 -14.75 -0.73
N VAL A 80 6.61 -14.07 0.43
CA VAL A 80 7.22 -14.58 1.67
C VAL A 80 6.47 -15.76 2.26
N VAL A 81 5.29 -16.08 1.75
CA VAL A 81 4.50 -17.27 2.11
C VAL A 81 4.56 -18.31 0.99
N ILE A 82 4.43 -17.88 -0.27
CA ILE A 82 4.50 -18.76 -1.44
C ILE A 82 5.85 -19.48 -1.50
N GLY A 83 6.96 -18.76 -1.31
CA GLY A 83 8.32 -19.33 -1.39
C GLY A 83 8.56 -20.49 -0.42
N PRO A 84 8.35 -20.31 0.89
CA PRO A 84 8.47 -21.39 1.87
C PRO A 84 7.50 -22.56 1.63
N ALA A 85 6.25 -22.29 1.19
CA ALA A 85 5.30 -23.35 0.87
C ALA A 85 5.74 -24.16 -0.34
N ALA A 86 6.15 -23.49 -1.42
CA ALA A 86 6.66 -24.12 -2.62
C ALA A 86 7.94 -24.93 -2.35
N TRP A 87 8.82 -24.45 -1.47
CA TRP A 87 9.98 -25.20 -0.99
C TRP A 87 9.55 -26.43 -0.19
N LYS A 88 8.67 -26.28 0.78
CA LYS A 88 8.24 -27.34 1.70
C LYS A 88 7.59 -28.51 0.98
N TYR A 89 6.75 -28.21 -0.01
CA TYR A 89 5.99 -29.21 -0.77
C TYR A 89 6.57 -29.50 -2.15
N ASN A 90 7.73 -28.94 -2.45
CA ASN A 90 8.39 -29.06 -3.74
C ASN A 90 7.49 -28.77 -4.94
N TRP A 91 6.67 -27.70 -4.82
CA TRP A 91 5.82 -27.29 -5.93
C TRP A 91 6.64 -26.76 -7.11
N SER A 92 6.19 -27.12 -8.30
CA SER A 92 6.67 -26.55 -9.56
C SER A 92 5.92 -25.27 -9.89
N ARG A 93 6.42 -24.54 -10.89
CA ARG A 93 5.84 -23.25 -11.32
C ARG A 93 4.46 -23.37 -11.98
N ASP A 94 4.02 -24.54 -12.32
CA ASP A 94 2.72 -24.90 -12.90
C ASP A 94 1.73 -25.50 -11.89
N ASN A 95 2.10 -25.62 -10.63
CA ASN A 95 1.16 -25.97 -9.56
C ASN A 95 0.25 -24.78 -9.20
N TYR A 96 -0.41 -24.22 -10.20
CA TYR A 96 -1.15 -22.95 -10.10
C TYR A 96 -2.16 -22.91 -8.95
N ASP A 97 -2.93 -23.97 -8.72
CA ASP A 97 -3.94 -23.99 -7.66
C ASP A 97 -3.28 -23.92 -6.27
N ALA A 98 -2.20 -24.68 -6.06
CA ALA A 98 -1.47 -24.65 -4.79
C ALA A 98 -0.75 -23.31 -4.55
N LEU A 99 -0.09 -22.78 -5.56
CA LEU A 99 0.54 -21.45 -5.51
C LEU A 99 -0.50 -20.35 -5.22
N SER A 100 -1.69 -20.44 -5.84
CA SER A 100 -2.80 -19.52 -5.62
C SER A 100 -3.33 -19.58 -4.18
N GLY A 101 -3.40 -20.77 -3.59
CA GLY A 101 -3.77 -20.94 -2.18
C GLY A 101 -2.76 -20.31 -1.24
N ALA A 102 -1.46 -20.56 -1.45
CA ALA A 102 -0.40 -19.92 -0.67
C ALA A 102 -0.37 -18.39 -0.84
N LEU A 103 -0.68 -17.89 -2.04
CA LEU A 103 -0.85 -16.47 -2.30
C LEU A 103 -1.99 -15.89 -1.46
N ALA A 104 -3.16 -16.54 -1.48
CA ALA A 104 -4.32 -16.10 -0.67
C ALA A 104 -3.99 -16.11 0.83
N ALA A 105 -3.29 -17.15 1.32
CA ALA A 105 -2.83 -17.21 2.70
C ALA A 105 -1.89 -16.04 3.04
N GLY A 106 -0.92 -15.75 2.17
CA GLY A 106 0.01 -14.63 2.32
C GLY A 106 -0.70 -13.29 2.35
N HIS A 107 -1.62 -13.06 1.42
CA HIS A 107 -2.44 -11.85 1.38
C HIS A 107 -3.29 -11.65 2.66
N ILE A 108 -3.79 -12.73 3.25
CA ILE A 108 -4.56 -12.63 4.51
C ILE A 108 -3.66 -12.23 5.68
N ILE A 109 -2.44 -12.77 5.78
CA ILE A 109 -1.62 -12.56 7.00
C ILE A 109 -0.68 -11.36 6.92
N GLU A 110 -0.46 -10.77 5.76
CA GLU A 110 0.51 -9.69 5.55
C GLU A 110 0.32 -8.48 6.47
N CYS A 111 -0.92 -8.03 6.66
CA CYS A 111 -1.27 -6.88 7.51
C CYS A 111 -1.45 -7.25 8.98
N GLY A 112 -0.90 -8.38 9.41
CA GLY A 112 -0.85 -8.80 10.81
C GLY A 112 -2.22 -8.86 11.47
N ALA A 113 -2.43 -8.14 12.56
CA ALA A 113 -3.65 -8.20 13.36
C ALA A 113 -4.93 -7.75 12.62
N GLN A 114 -4.83 -7.24 11.41
CA GLN A 114 -6.01 -6.92 10.59
C GLN A 114 -6.84 -8.17 10.28
N ALA A 115 -6.20 -9.29 9.95
CA ALA A 115 -6.87 -10.57 9.73
C ALA A 115 -7.50 -11.18 11.00
N THR A 116 -7.10 -10.70 12.17
CA THR A 116 -7.64 -11.12 13.46
C THR A 116 -8.59 -10.10 14.09
N GLY A 117 -9.19 -9.24 13.26
CA GLY A 117 -10.27 -8.32 13.67
C GLY A 117 -9.86 -6.84 13.76
N GLY A 118 -8.59 -6.49 13.49
CA GLY A 118 -8.18 -5.10 13.31
C GLY A 118 -8.88 -4.49 12.09
N ASN A 119 -9.43 -3.28 12.22
CA ASN A 119 -10.22 -2.60 11.17
C ASN A 119 -11.50 -3.36 10.69
N TYR A 120 -11.90 -4.39 11.40
CA TYR A 120 -13.10 -5.14 11.06
C TYR A 120 -14.36 -4.29 11.30
N SER A 121 -15.23 -4.18 10.29
CA SER A 121 -16.42 -3.30 10.36
C SER A 121 -17.38 -3.69 11.49
N PHE A 122 -17.47 -4.98 11.83
CA PHE A 122 -18.24 -5.47 12.96
C PHE A 122 -17.37 -5.58 14.22
N PHE A 123 -16.69 -4.50 14.56
CA PHE A 123 -15.71 -4.46 15.66
C PHE A 123 -16.29 -4.88 17.02
N GLN A 124 -17.62 -4.77 17.23
CA GLN A 124 -18.31 -5.23 18.45
C GLN A 124 -18.25 -6.76 18.63
N GLU A 125 -18.03 -7.54 17.56
CA GLU A 125 -17.86 -8.99 17.64
C GLU A 125 -16.47 -9.38 18.15
N VAL A 126 -15.50 -8.47 18.10
CA VAL A 126 -14.12 -8.72 18.52
C VAL A 126 -14.04 -8.66 20.05
N PRO A 127 -13.71 -9.77 20.74
CA PRO A 127 -13.78 -9.84 22.21
C PRO A 127 -12.84 -8.86 22.91
N SER A 128 -11.68 -8.56 22.32
CA SER A 128 -10.69 -7.65 22.89
C SER A 128 -9.73 -7.15 21.80
N PHE A 129 -9.45 -5.86 21.83
CA PHE A 129 -8.36 -5.23 21.06
C PHE A 129 -7.05 -5.13 21.84
N SER A 130 -7.04 -5.56 23.10
CA SER A 130 -5.82 -5.62 23.92
C SER A 130 -5.10 -6.93 23.63
N ASN A 131 -3.75 -6.85 23.49
CA ASN A 131 -2.91 -8.01 23.20
C ASN A 131 -3.41 -8.82 21.99
N MET A 132 -3.70 -8.14 20.89
CA MET A 132 -4.18 -8.74 19.64
C MET A 132 -3.24 -9.86 19.19
N GLY A 133 -3.78 -11.04 18.93
CA GLY A 133 -3.03 -12.13 18.31
C GLY A 133 -2.79 -11.86 16.83
N TYR A 134 -1.57 -12.04 16.38
CA TYR A 134 -1.27 -12.03 14.94
C TYR A 134 -1.76 -13.31 14.27
N PRO A 135 -2.16 -13.26 12.99
CA PRO A 135 -2.63 -14.43 12.27
C PRO A 135 -1.50 -15.43 12.03
N ILE A 136 -1.87 -16.69 11.99
CA ILE A 136 -1.03 -17.82 11.59
C ILE A 136 -1.73 -18.51 10.43
N ALA A 137 -1.02 -18.76 9.33
CA ALA A 137 -1.49 -19.58 8.23
C ALA A 137 -0.86 -20.97 8.31
N GLU A 138 -1.68 -21.99 8.45
CA GLU A 138 -1.30 -23.41 8.34
C GLU A 138 -1.59 -23.86 6.91
N ILE A 139 -0.56 -24.06 6.09
CA ILE A 139 -0.72 -24.37 4.66
C ILE A 139 -0.55 -25.87 4.43
N PHE A 140 -1.39 -26.45 3.56
CA PHE A 140 -1.37 -27.86 3.18
C PHE A 140 -0.82 -28.04 1.75
N GLU A 141 -0.45 -29.31 1.43
CA GLU A 141 0.20 -29.67 0.16
C GLU A 141 -0.65 -29.34 -1.08
N ASP A 142 -1.97 -29.37 -0.96
CA ASP A 142 -2.91 -29.03 -2.03
C ASP A 142 -3.18 -27.52 -2.18
N GLY A 143 -2.48 -26.69 -1.38
CA GLY A 143 -2.67 -25.25 -1.35
C GLY A 143 -3.84 -24.76 -0.50
N SER A 144 -4.66 -25.65 0.06
CA SER A 144 -5.62 -25.24 1.07
C SER A 144 -4.89 -24.77 2.34
N PHE A 145 -5.57 -23.99 3.19
CA PHE A 145 -4.92 -23.47 4.40
C PHE A 145 -5.94 -23.17 5.49
N THR A 146 -5.47 -23.09 6.73
CA THR A 146 -6.27 -22.65 7.87
C THR A 146 -5.66 -21.43 8.51
N ILE A 147 -6.46 -20.38 8.67
CA ILE A 147 -6.08 -19.17 9.41
C ILE A 147 -6.45 -19.35 10.87
N THR A 148 -5.50 -19.08 11.76
CA THR A 148 -5.68 -19.13 13.21
C THR A 148 -4.82 -18.03 13.89
N LYS A 149 -4.78 -18.04 15.21
CA LYS A 149 -3.91 -17.17 16.03
C LYS A 149 -3.46 -17.90 17.30
N HIS A 150 -2.47 -17.36 18.00
CA HIS A 150 -2.07 -17.92 19.28
C HIS A 150 -3.22 -17.93 20.30
N PRO A 151 -3.36 -19.00 21.07
CA PRO A 151 -4.35 -19.07 22.13
C PRO A 151 -4.10 -18.00 23.20
N ASN A 152 -5.17 -17.60 23.90
CA ASN A 152 -5.12 -16.60 24.99
C ASN A 152 -4.67 -15.18 24.55
N THR A 153 -4.78 -14.86 23.27
CA THR A 153 -4.59 -13.50 22.73
C THR A 153 -5.96 -12.87 22.43
N GLY A 154 -5.99 -11.53 22.37
CA GLY A 154 -7.12 -10.76 21.86
C GLY A 154 -7.36 -11.02 20.38
N GLY A 155 -8.35 -10.36 19.81
CA GLY A 155 -8.75 -10.56 18.43
C GLY A 155 -9.75 -11.69 18.23
N LEU A 156 -10.15 -11.87 16.97
CA LEU A 156 -11.12 -12.85 16.50
C LEU A 156 -10.69 -13.37 15.12
N VAL A 157 -10.63 -14.68 14.95
CA VAL A 157 -10.52 -15.30 13.62
C VAL A 157 -11.85 -15.92 13.26
N SER A 158 -12.55 -15.32 12.32
CA SER A 158 -13.85 -15.75 11.83
C SER A 158 -13.91 -15.70 10.30
N VAL A 159 -14.92 -16.33 9.72
CA VAL A 159 -15.21 -16.18 8.28
C VAL A 159 -15.28 -14.70 7.90
N GLY A 160 -15.89 -13.86 8.75
CA GLY A 160 -16.00 -12.42 8.50
C GLY A 160 -14.67 -11.71 8.47
N THR A 161 -13.78 -11.93 9.46
CA THR A 161 -12.46 -11.26 9.50
C THR A 161 -11.54 -11.72 8.38
N VAL A 162 -11.56 -13.00 8.02
CA VAL A 162 -10.80 -13.57 6.90
C VAL A 162 -11.32 -13.04 5.57
N THR A 163 -12.64 -12.98 5.38
CA THR A 163 -13.24 -12.42 4.16
C THR A 163 -12.93 -10.93 4.01
N ALA A 164 -13.00 -10.15 5.10
CA ALA A 164 -12.66 -8.74 5.09
C ALA A 164 -11.22 -8.51 4.62
N GLN A 165 -10.28 -9.34 5.06
CA GLN A 165 -8.89 -9.25 4.64
C GLN A 165 -8.68 -9.72 3.20
N LEU A 166 -9.39 -10.75 2.75
CA LEU A 166 -9.33 -11.18 1.34
C LEU A 166 -9.78 -10.09 0.37
N LEU A 167 -10.73 -9.25 0.77
CA LEU A 167 -11.24 -8.15 -0.04
C LEU A 167 -10.40 -6.86 0.07
N TYR A 168 -9.43 -6.84 0.98
CA TYR A 168 -8.58 -5.68 1.22
C TYR A 168 -7.57 -5.49 0.08
N GLU A 169 -7.46 -4.26 -0.43
CA GLU A 169 -6.49 -3.85 -1.47
C GLU A 169 -6.56 -4.62 -2.80
N ILE A 170 -7.60 -5.39 -3.07
CA ILE A 170 -7.78 -6.05 -4.36
C ILE A 170 -8.74 -5.27 -5.26
N GLY A 171 -8.43 -5.22 -6.56
CA GLY A 171 -9.29 -4.57 -7.56
C GLY A 171 -10.17 -5.54 -8.33
N SER A 172 -9.73 -6.76 -8.53
CA SER A 172 -10.41 -7.80 -9.31
C SER A 172 -10.34 -9.14 -8.60
N PRO A 173 -11.33 -10.02 -8.74
CA PRO A 173 -11.24 -11.40 -8.28
C PRO A 173 -10.02 -12.15 -8.82
N ALA A 174 -9.61 -11.85 -10.06
CA ALA A 174 -8.34 -12.30 -10.60
C ALA A 174 -7.20 -11.42 -10.05
N TYR A 175 -6.59 -11.86 -8.96
CA TYR A 175 -5.51 -11.16 -8.28
C TYR A 175 -4.15 -11.52 -8.90
N ILE A 176 -3.54 -10.54 -9.57
CA ILE A 176 -2.35 -10.73 -10.41
C ILE A 176 -1.09 -10.62 -9.58
N ASN A 177 -0.25 -11.66 -9.65
CA ASN A 177 1.08 -11.69 -9.03
C ASN A 177 2.14 -12.27 -9.98
N PRO A 178 3.43 -12.03 -9.75
CA PRO A 178 4.51 -12.54 -10.59
C PRO A 178 4.60 -14.08 -10.65
N ASP A 179 4.09 -14.76 -9.64
CA ASP A 179 4.16 -16.22 -9.53
C ASP A 179 2.94 -16.92 -10.12
N VAL A 180 1.78 -16.34 -9.93
CA VAL A 180 0.48 -16.92 -10.29
C VAL A 180 -0.60 -15.84 -10.31
N ILE A 181 -1.63 -16.00 -11.13
CA ILE A 181 -2.88 -15.22 -11.01
C ILE A 181 -3.84 -16.06 -10.17
N SER A 182 -4.28 -15.51 -9.05
CA SER A 182 -5.17 -16.17 -8.10
C SER A 182 -6.61 -15.72 -8.32
N HIS A 183 -7.53 -16.67 -8.43
CA HIS A 183 -8.97 -16.40 -8.63
C HIS A 183 -9.71 -16.47 -7.31
N PHE A 184 -9.79 -15.35 -6.58
CA PHE A 184 -10.34 -15.26 -5.23
C PHE A 184 -11.85 -15.54 -5.16
N ASP A 185 -12.59 -15.45 -6.26
CA ASP A 185 -13.99 -15.82 -6.38
C ASP A 185 -14.24 -17.34 -6.35
N THR A 186 -13.18 -18.15 -6.42
CA THR A 186 -13.28 -19.61 -6.32
C THR A 186 -13.12 -20.14 -4.90
N LEU A 187 -12.68 -19.29 -3.96
CA LEU A 187 -12.39 -19.67 -2.59
C LEU A 187 -13.63 -20.13 -1.82
N LYS A 188 -13.45 -21.17 -1.02
CA LYS A 188 -14.44 -21.67 -0.05
C LYS A 188 -13.89 -21.43 1.35
N ILE A 189 -14.60 -20.62 2.12
CA ILE A 189 -14.19 -20.20 3.47
C ILE A 189 -15.14 -20.84 4.48
N THR A 190 -14.61 -21.58 5.43
CA THR A 190 -15.40 -22.36 6.39
C THR A 190 -14.84 -22.20 7.80
N GLN A 191 -15.72 -21.91 8.77
CA GLN A 191 -15.35 -21.91 10.18
C GLN A 191 -15.21 -23.37 10.66
N GLU A 192 -13.99 -23.80 10.99
CA GLU A 192 -13.75 -25.15 11.53
C GLU A 192 -14.06 -25.22 13.03
N SER A 193 -13.59 -24.24 13.77
CA SER A 193 -13.78 -24.11 15.21
C SER A 193 -13.51 -22.66 15.64
N LYS A 194 -13.54 -22.38 16.92
CA LYS A 194 -13.22 -21.07 17.47
C LYS A 194 -11.80 -20.63 17.03
N ASP A 195 -11.70 -19.44 16.44
CA ASP A 195 -10.45 -18.86 15.94
C ASP A 195 -9.70 -19.77 14.93
N ARG A 196 -10.43 -20.60 14.16
CA ARG A 196 -9.88 -21.40 13.07
C ARG A 196 -10.80 -21.37 11.87
N VAL A 197 -10.30 -20.86 10.77
CA VAL A 197 -11.03 -20.71 9.50
C VAL A 197 -10.27 -21.43 8.40
N HIS A 198 -10.88 -22.46 7.82
CA HIS A 198 -10.33 -23.20 6.69
C HIS A 198 -10.71 -22.54 5.37
N VAL A 199 -9.74 -22.41 4.47
CA VAL A 199 -9.91 -21.87 3.12
C VAL A 199 -9.39 -22.89 2.12
N SER A 200 -10.21 -23.19 1.10
CA SER A 200 -9.89 -24.18 0.08
C SER A 200 -10.46 -23.80 -1.28
N GLY A 201 -10.14 -24.57 -2.30
CA GLY A 201 -10.69 -24.43 -3.66
C GLY A 201 -10.15 -23.26 -4.44
N CYS A 202 -9.06 -22.62 -4.00
CA CYS A 202 -8.42 -21.56 -4.75
C CYS A 202 -7.92 -22.08 -6.10
N ARG A 203 -8.33 -21.41 -7.19
CA ARG A 203 -7.84 -21.70 -8.53
C ARG A 203 -6.78 -20.68 -8.94
N GLY A 204 -5.75 -21.19 -9.60
CA GLY A 204 -4.68 -20.40 -10.17
C GLY A 204 -4.63 -20.51 -11.69
N SER A 205 -4.08 -19.49 -12.31
CA SER A 205 -3.67 -19.51 -13.71
C SER A 205 -2.25 -18.97 -13.88
N SER A 206 -1.66 -19.16 -15.05
CA SER A 206 -0.27 -18.80 -15.28
C SER A 206 -0.01 -17.31 -15.00
N ALA A 207 1.20 -17.03 -14.49
CA ALA A 207 1.65 -15.66 -14.22
C ALA A 207 1.73 -14.80 -15.49
N PRO A 208 1.58 -13.46 -15.37
CA PRO A 208 1.72 -12.54 -16.49
C PRO A 208 3.18 -12.45 -16.97
N LYS A 209 3.37 -11.95 -18.20
CA LYS A 209 4.72 -11.67 -18.75
C LYS A 209 5.36 -10.40 -18.20
N THR A 210 4.73 -9.73 -17.28
CA THR A 210 5.18 -8.46 -16.73
C THR A 210 5.23 -8.48 -15.22
N HIS A 211 6.10 -7.63 -14.67
CA HIS A 211 6.19 -7.36 -13.24
C HIS A 211 5.76 -5.92 -12.98
N LYS A 212 5.10 -5.68 -11.85
CA LYS A 212 4.82 -4.33 -11.37
C LYS A 212 6.12 -3.64 -10.96
N VAL A 213 6.23 -2.35 -11.28
CA VAL A 213 7.33 -1.50 -10.82
C VAL A 213 6.74 -0.33 -10.04
N CYS A 214 7.24 -0.15 -8.82
CA CYS A 214 6.99 1.04 -8.03
C CYS A 214 8.09 2.07 -8.33
N ILE A 215 7.74 3.15 -9.00
CA ILE A 215 8.64 4.25 -9.29
C ILE A 215 8.18 5.47 -8.51
N ASN A 216 9.10 6.12 -7.82
CA ASN A 216 8.85 7.36 -7.12
C ASN A 216 9.62 8.47 -7.80
N LEU A 217 8.92 9.52 -8.23
CA LEU A 217 9.50 10.69 -8.88
C LEU A 217 9.66 11.81 -7.86
N ALA A 218 10.67 12.64 -8.07
CA ALA A 218 10.86 13.85 -7.26
C ALA A 218 9.67 14.79 -7.44
N GLY A 219 8.86 14.95 -6.41
CA GLY A 219 7.64 15.77 -6.44
C GLY A 219 7.92 17.23 -6.15
N GLY A 220 8.73 17.51 -5.13
CA GLY A 220 8.99 18.82 -4.58
C GLY A 220 8.82 18.84 -3.06
N PHE A 221 8.36 19.98 -2.54
CA PHE A 221 8.20 20.21 -1.11
C PHE A 221 6.75 20.52 -0.77
N ARG A 222 6.32 20.10 0.41
CA ARG A 222 5.00 20.39 0.94
C ARG A 222 5.08 20.93 2.36
N ASN A 223 4.07 21.69 2.75
CA ASN A 223 3.85 22.13 4.12
C ASN A 223 2.36 22.38 4.34
N GLY A 224 1.95 22.62 5.57
CA GLY A 224 0.59 23.00 5.88
C GLY A 224 0.43 23.45 7.32
N THR A 225 -0.74 24.00 7.58
CA THR A 225 -1.14 24.42 8.91
C THR A 225 -2.60 24.06 9.16
N GLU A 226 -2.92 23.81 10.40
CA GLU A 226 -4.29 23.70 10.88
C GLU A 226 -4.56 24.80 11.89
N ILE A 227 -5.65 25.52 11.68
CA ILE A 227 -6.05 26.68 12.45
C ILE A 227 -7.44 26.42 13.02
N LEU A 228 -7.58 26.54 14.32
CA LEU A 228 -8.86 26.51 15.00
C LEU A 228 -9.46 27.92 14.96
N LEU A 229 -10.67 28.01 14.43
CA LEU A 229 -11.50 29.21 14.45
C LEU A 229 -12.64 29.00 15.45
N THR A 230 -12.94 30.02 16.25
CA THR A 230 -13.99 29.95 17.27
C THR A 230 -14.89 31.19 17.27
N GLY A 231 -16.12 31.03 17.78
CA GLY A 231 -17.10 32.09 17.88
C GLY A 231 -17.95 32.23 16.62
N LEU A 232 -18.49 33.42 16.37
CA LEU A 232 -19.30 33.72 15.20
C LEU A 232 -18.43 34.04 13.97
N ASP A 233 -19.08 34.19 12.81
CA ASP A 233 -18.48 34.64 11.54
C ASP A 233 -17.33 33.76 11.04
N ILE A 234 -17.49 32.45 11.18
CA ILE A 234 -16.44 31.46 10.87
C ILE A 234 -15.93 31.55 9.42
N GLU A 235 -16.84 31.73 8.45
CA GLU A 235 -16.46 31.81 7.02
C GLU A 235 -15.65 33.09 6.73
N GLU A 236 -16.08 34.21 7.29
CA GLU A 236 -15.39 35.48 7.14
C GLU A 236 -14.00 35.45 7.80
N LYS A 237 -13.90 34.83 8.97
CA LYS A 237 -12.63 34.57 9.66
C LYS A 237 -11.70 33.69 8.83
N ALA A 238 -12.22 32.59 8.30
CA ALA A 238 -11.45 31.69 7.46
C ALA A 238 -10.92 32.38 6.21
N LYS A 239 -11.77 33.18 5.56
CA LYS A 239 -11.38 33.95 4.38
C LYS A 239 -10.30 34.97 4.74
N LEU A 240 -10.49 35.77 5.78
CA LEU A 240 -9.55 36.82 6.19
C LEU A 240 -8.18 36.23 6.59
N VAL A 241 -8.16 35.14 7.35
CA VAL A 241 -6.93 34.45 7.73
C VAL A 241 -6.19 33.90 6.49
N THR A 242 -6.94 33.25 5.59
CA THR A 242 -6.38 32.71 4.36
C THR A 242 -5.78 33.82 3.49
N ASP A 243 -6.51 34.89 3.25
CA ASP A 243 -6.05 36.00 2.43
C ASP A 243 -4.80 36.64 3.05
N SER A 244 -4.81 36.88 4.37
CA SER A 244 -3.66 37.44 5.08
C SER A 244 -2.41 36.57 4.99
N ILE A 245 -2.54 35.23 5.07
CA ILE A 245 -1.40 34.32 4.91
C ILE A 245 -0.82 34.44 3.51
N PHE A 246 -1.65 34.36 2.48
CA PHE A 246 -1.17 34.36 1.10
C PHE A 246 -0.66 35.72 0.63
N GLU A 247 -1.29 36.82 1.04
CA GLU A 247 -0.75 38.17 0.77
C GLU A 247 0.67 38.34 1.35
N ASN A 248 0.92 37.82 2.56
CA ASN A 248 2.23 37.92 3.22
C ASN A 248 3.31 37.04 2.60
N VAL A 249 2.97 36.04 1.80
CA VAL A 249 3.93 35.18 1.08
C VAL A 249 4.03 35.50 -0.42
N GLY A 250 3.36 36.56 -0.87
CA GLY A 250 3.42 37.06 -2.25
C GLY A 250 2.35 36.50 -3.19
N GLY A 251 1.29 35.84 -2.66
CA GLY A 251 0.17 35.32 -3.41
C GLY A 251 0.13 33.79 -3.51
N LYS A 252 -1.07 33.27 -3.81
CA LYS A 252 -1.28 31.81 -4.01
C LYS A 252 -0.55 31.29 -5.25
N GLU A 253 -0.37 32.12 -6.23
CA GLU A 253 0.31 31.83 -7.50
C GLU A 253 1.81 31.55 -7.36
N GLN A 254 2.39 31.80 -6.19
CA GLN A 254 3.78 31.41 -5.89
C GLN A 254 3.92 29.90 -5.66
N PHE A 255 2.81 29.20 -5.41
CA PHE A 255 2.80 27.78 -5.11
C PHE A 255 2.31 26.95 -6.30
N ASP A 256 2.89 25.77 -6.50
CA ASP A 256 2.45 24.81 -7.53
C ASP A 256 1.05 24.29 -7.24
N LYS A 257 0.73 24.12 -5.94
CA LYS A 257 -0.60 23.69 -5.47
C LYS A 257 -0.92 24.29 -4.12
N VAL A 258 -2.16 24.71 -3.99
CA VAL A 258 -2.76 25.19 -2.72
C VAL A 258 -4.07 24.44 -2.51
N ASP A 259 -4.24 23.88 -1.32
CA ASP A 259 -5.48 23.24 -0.87
C ASP A 259 -5.95 23.91 0.43
N ILE A 260 -7.19 24.40 0.44
CA ILE A 260 -7.80 25.11 1.57
C ILE A 260 -9.12 24.44 1.88
N GLN A 261 -9.22 23.90 3.09
CA GLN A 261 -10.40 23.19 3.57
C GLN A 261 -10.91 23.80 4.87
N LEU A 262 -12.17 24.21 4.89
CA LEU A 262 -12.85 24.64 6.10
C LEU A 262 -13.79 23.53 6.58
N HIS A 263 -13.40 22.88 7.67
CA HIS A 263 -14.20 21.84 8.31
C HIS A 263 -15.11 22.49 9.34
N ARG A 264 -16.39 22.60 9.00
CA ARG A 264 -17.44 23.20 9.84
C ARG A 264 -17.96 22.17 10.83
N THR A 265 -17.72 22.43 12.12
CA THR A 265 -18.31 21.66 13.25
C THR A 265 -19.13 22.58 14.16
N ASP A 266 -19.10 23.86 13.88
CA ASP A 266 -19.84 24.91 14.60
C ASP A 266 -21.33 24.84 14.30
N LYS A 267 -22.14 25.26 15.30
CA LYS A 267 -23.57 25.43 15.19
C LYS A 267 -23.88 26.88 14.87
N GLU A 268 -25.03 27.08 14.23
CA GLU A 268 -25.54 28.45 13.89
C GLU A 268 -25.74 29.33 15.13
N ASN A 269 -26.27 28.72 16.20
CA ASN A 269 -26.47 29.40 17.50
C ASN A 269 -25.79 28.55 18.60
N PRO A 270 -24.48 28.69 18.80
CA PRO A 270 -23.76 27.88 19.76
C PRO A 270 -24.00 28.32 21.20
N ASP A 271 -24.25 27.36 22.08
CA ASP A 271 -24.42 27.58 23.54
C ASP A 271 -23.11 27.44 24.30
N SER A 272 -22.06 26.93 23.66
CA SER A 272 -20.75 26.73 24.25
C SER A 272 -19.62 26.94 23.22
N ASN A 273 -18.39 27.11 23.72
CA ASN A 273 -17.20 27.22 22.86
C ASN A 273 -16.98 25.96 22.02
N GLU A 274 -17.34 24.79 22.52
CA GLU A 274 -17.23 23.53 21.76
C GLU A 274 -18.15 23.52 20.55
N GLN A 275 -19.34 24.12 20.68
CA GLN A 275 -20.29 24.23 19.58
C GLN A 275 -19.97 25.37 18.59
N ALA A 276 -18.98 26.18 18.90
CA ALA A 276 -18.56 27.36 18.12
C ALA A 276 -17.18 27.17 17.48
N GLN A 277 -16.81 25.95 17.14
CA GLN A 277 -15.48 25.64 16.61
C GLN A 277 -15.54 25.14 15.17
N ALA A 278 -14.58 25.59 14.36
CA ALA A 278 -14.30 25.07 13.04
C ALA A 278 -12.78 24.94 12.82
N SER A 279 -12.36 24.02 11.97
CA SER A 279 -10.95 23.83 11.61
C SER A 279 -10.71 24.30 10.19
N LEU A 280 -9.76 25.23 10.03
CA LEU A 280 -9.25 25.67 8.73
C LEU A 280 -7.91 25.01 8.48
N ARG A 281 -7.85 24.13 7.46
CA ARG A 281 -6.62 23.46 7.00
C ARG A 281 -6.14 24.12 5.73
N ILE A 282 -4.87 24.52 5.71
CA ILE A 282 -4.20 25.07 4.53
C ILE A 282 -2.98 24.21 4.23
N SER A 283 -2.90 23.67 3.02
CA SER A 283 -1.76 22.90 2.52
C SER A 283 -1.20 23.53 1.27
N VAL A 284 0.13 23.56 1.16
CA VAL A 284 0.86 24.18 0.04
C VAL A 284 1.93 23.22 -0.48
N MET A 285 2.19 23.28 -1.79
CA MET A 285 3.27 22.55 -2.45
C MET A 285 4.03 23.51 -3.39
N SER A 286 5.35 23.37 -3.46
CA SER A 286 6.21 24.09 -4.41
C SER A 286 7.54 23.37 -4.63
N GLN A 287 8.19 23.66 -5.77
CA GLN A 287 9.57 23.26 -6.00
C GLN A 287 10.57 24.09 -5.16
N ASN A 288 10.15 25.22 -4.62
CA ASN A 288 10.97 26.08 -3.77
C ASN A 288 10.86 25.71 -2.27
N PRO A 289 11.89 25.07 -1.67
CA PRO A 289 11.85 24.64 -0.26
C PRO A 289 11.78 25.84 0.73
N ASP A 290 12.34 26.99 0.39
CA ASP A 290 12.33 28.16 1.28
C ASP A 290 10.93 28.76 1.37
N LEU A 291 10.21 28.82 0.25
CA LEU A 291 8.84 29.31 0.18
C LEU A 291 7.91 28.47 1.04
N VAL A 292 7.96 27.15 0.81
CA VAL A 292 7.09 26.18 1.52
C VAL A 292 7.52 26.01 2.97
N GLY A 293 8.81 26.07 3.28
CA GLY A 293 9.38 25.86 4.60
C GLY A 293 9.32 27.11 5.48
N ARG A 294 10.43 27.81 5.49
CA ARG A 294 10.66 28.91 6.45
C ARG A 294 9.71 30.08 6.25
N LEU A 295 9.52 30.51 4.99
CA LEU A 295 8.71 31.70 4.71
C LEU A 295 7.25 31.48 5.09
N PHE A 296 6.66 30.35 4.66
CA PHE A 296 5.29 30.03 4.97
C PHE A 296 5.04 29.92 6.47
N ASN A 297 5.90 29.18 7.21
CA ASN A 297 5.79 29.02 8.65
C ASN A 297 5.94 30.37 9.40
N ALA A 298 6.89 31.20 9.00
CA ALA A 298 7.13 32.47 9.65
C ALA A 298 5.89 33.39 9.56
N LYS A 299 5.23 33.42 8.42
CA LYS A 299 4.03 34.25 8.22
C LYS A 299 2.84 33.78 9.02
N ILE A 300 2.67 32.47 9.20
CA ILE A 300 1.65 31.92 10.08
C ILE A 300 1.91 32.30 11.53
N VAL A 301 3.16 32.19 11.99
CA VAL A 301 3.55 32.57 13.35
C VAL A 301 3.39 34.07 13.62
N GLU A 302 3.77 34.93 12.66
CA GLU A 302 3.57 36.37 12.74
C GLU A 302 2.08 36.73 12.92
N LEU A 303 1.18 36.04 12.23
CA LEU A 303 -0.26 36.23 12.36
C LEU A 303 -0.81 35.79 13.74
N GLY A 304 -0.07 34.98 14.50
CA GLY A 304 -0.51 34.54 15.83
C GLY A 304 -0.84 35.66 16.82
N LEU A 305 -0.20 36.83 16.67
CA LEU A 305 -0.47 38.02 17.47
C LEU A 305 -1.07 39.18 16.66
N ALA A 306 -0.95 39.16 15.35
CA ALA A 306 -1.46 40.19 14.44
C ALA A 306 -2.72 39.69 13.72
N ASN A 307 -3.71 39.19 14.48
CA ASN A 307 -4.89 38.52 13.92
C ASN A 307 -6.19 38.91 14.62
N LEU A 308 -7.29 38.31 14.17
CA LEU A 308 -8.63 38.47 14.68
C LEU A 308 -8.88 37.62 15.95
N PRO A 309 -9.89 37.96 16.77
CA PRO A 309 -10.24 37.15 17.92
C PRO A 309 -10.84 35.80 17.52
N GLY A 310 -10.58 34.77 18.31
CA GLY A 310 -11.10 33.42 18.06
C GLY A 310 -10.29 32.65 17.01
N TRP A 311 -9.00 32.90 16.94
CA TRP A 311 -8.02 32.21 16.09
C TRP A 311 -6.91 31.60 16.96
N THR A 312 -6.58 30.33 16.69
CA THR A 312 -5.38 29.72 17.29
C THR A 312 -4.83 28.60 16.39
N GLY A 313 -3.50 28.43 16.38
CA GLY A 313 -2.86 27.31 15.66
C GLY A 313 -3.11 25.99 16.40
N ARG A 314 -3.45 24.93 15.67
CA ARG A 314 -3.54 23.55 16.19
C ARG A 314 -2.32 22.70 15.89
N GLY A 315 -1.34 23.27 15.24
CA GLY A 315 -0.14 22.59 14.76
C GLY A 315 -0.06 22.61 13.25
N GLY A 316 1.09 22.20 12.72
CA GLY A 316 1.35 22.16 11.28
C GLY A 316 1.44 20.75 10.74
N ILE A 317 1.22 20.61 9.46
CA ILE A 317 1.68 19.44 8.72
C ILE A 317 3.20 19.58 8.62
N PRO A 318 4.00 18.57 9.00
CA PRO A 318 5.44 18.68 8.88
C PRO A 318 5.85 19.02 7.46
N SER A 319 6.72 20.06 7.33
CA SER A 319 7.31 20.37 6.04
C SER A 319 8.25 19.24 5.61
N GLY A 320 8.23 18.90 4.34
CA GLY A 320 9.08 17.84 3.83
C GLY A 320 8.96 17.65 2.33
N HIS A 321 9.78 16.76 1.82
CA HIS A 321 9.65 16.31 0.45
C HIS A 321 8.36 15.53 0.26
N TYR A 322 7.76 15.62 -0.94
CA TYR A 322 6.79 14.67 -1.41
C TYR A 322 7.28 14.01 -2.70
N ILE A 323 6.79 12.83 -2.93
CA ILE A 323 7.06 12.06 -4.15
C ILE A 323 5.78 11.97 -4.98
N GLU A 324 5.94 11.85 -6.29
CA GLU A 324 4.87 11.45 -7.18
C GLU A 324 5.01 9.96 -7.48
N TYR A 325 3.98 9.20 -7.16
CA TYR A 325 3.96 7.77 -7.45
C TYR A 325 3.71 7.53 -8.94
N TRP A 326 4.55 6.68 -9.53
CA TRP A 326 4.47 6.30 -10.93
C TRP A 326 4.38 4.77 -11.03
N PRO A 327 3.16 4.20 -11.05
CA PRO A 327 2.99 2.77 -11.24
C PRO A 327 3.30 2.40 -12.69
N ALA A 328 4.14 1.38 -12.88
CA ALA A 328 4.51 0.89 -14.20
C ALA A 328 4.53 -0.64 -14.22
N LEU A 329 4.59 -1.19 -15.42
CA LEU A 329 4.89 -2.60 -15.67
C LEU A 329 6.20 -2.69 -16.45
N ILE A 330 6.97 -3.75 -16.19
CA ILE A 330 8.19 -4.10 -16.91
C ILE A 330 8.06 -5.52 -17.48
N ASP A 331 8.48 -5.73 -18.71
CA ASP A 331 8.53 -7.08 -19.30
C ASP A 331 9.48 -7.97 -18.47
N SER A 332 9.05 -9.20 -18.18
CA SER A 332 9.79 -10.18 -17.39
C SER A 332 11.19 -10.47 -17.93
N LYS A 333 11.42 -10.31 -19.24
CA LYS A 333 12.75 -10.49 -19.86
C LYS A 333 13.82 -9.52 -19.32
N PHE A 334 13.40 -8.37 -18.77
CA PHE A 334 14.31 -7.39 -18.17
C PHE A 334 14.58 -7.61 -16.69
N ILE A 335 13.88 -8.56 -16.06
CA ILE A 335 14.08 -8.90 -14.64
C ILE A 335 15.40 -9.67 -14.50
N LYS A 336 16.21 -9.27 -13.53
CA LYS A 336 17.52 -9.86 -13.23
C LYS A 336 17.58 -10.20 -11.72
N GLU A 337 16.72 -11.08 -11.28
CA GLU A 337 16.68 -11.56 -9.90
C GLU A 337 17.86 -12.49 -9.62
N LYS A 338 18.57 -12.28 -8.51
CA LYS A 338 19.73 -13.07 -8.10
C LYS A 338 19.65 -13.46 -6.64
N VAL A 339 20.03 -14.70 -6.36
CA VAL A 339 20.19 -15.24 -5.01
C VAL A 339 21.66 -15.38 -4.68
N HIS A 340 22.09 -14.82 -3.56
CA HIS A 340 23.44 -14.92 -3.04
C HIS A 340 23.46 -15.77 -1.77
N PHE A 341 24.25 -16.83 -1.78
CA PHE A 341 24.37 -17.76 -0.66
C PHE A 341 25.75 -18.37 -0.59
N GLU A 342 26.40 -18.33 0.58
CA GLU A 342 27.75 -18.89 0.85
C GLU A 342 28.81 -18.50 -0.19
N GLY A 343 28.74 -17.29 -0.76
CA GLY A 343 29.67 -16.77 -1.76
C GLY A 343 29.33 -17.12 -3.21
N GLU A 344 28.29 -17.92 -3.43
CA GLU A 344 27.76 -18.22 -4.76
C GLU A 344 26.63 -17.28 -5.14
N THR A 345 26.48 -17.02 -6.44
CA THR A 345 25.36 -16.24 -7.00
C THR A 345 24.62 -17.09 -8.03
N THR A 346 23.31 -17.15 -7.91
CA THR A 346 22.43 -17.91 -8.81
C THR A 346 21.40 -16.96 -9.43
N ASP A 347 21.31 -16.95 -10.76
CA ASP A 347 20.25 -16.20 -11.46
C ASP A 347 18.92 -16.95 -11.35
N VAL A 348 17.84 -16.22 -11.03
CA VAL A 348 16.49 -16.75 -10.95
C VAL A 348 15.70 -16.26 -12.16
N LEU A 349 15.25 -17.18 -12.98
CA LEU A 349 14.45 -16.84 -14.15
C LEU A 349 13.00 -16.51 -13.73
N PRO A 350 12.44 -15.43 -14.24
CA PRO A 350 11.04 -15.08 -13.96
C PRO A 350 10.06 -16.11 -14.56
N THR A 351 8.90 -16.26 -13.95
CA THR A 351 7.76 -16.98 -14.53
C THR A 351 7.04 -16.03 -15.48
N SER A 352 6.87 -16.41 -16.75
CA SER A 352 6.22 -15.50 -17.70
C SER A 352 5.42 -16.26 -18.72
N GLN A 353 4.12 -16.01 -18.86
CA GLN A 353 3.29 -16.72 -19.82
C GLN A 353 2.07 -15.99 -20.37
N MET A 354 1.38 -15.12 -19.65
CA MET A 354 0.18 -14.42 -20.13
C MET A 354 0.44 -12.94 -20.42
N GLU A 355 -0.27 -12.40 -21.40
CA GLU A 355 -0.31 -10.97 -21.64
C GLU A 355 -1.38 -10.32 -20.78
N LEU A 356 -1.06 -9.21 -20.12
CA LEU A 356 -1.97 -8.53 -19.19
C LEU A 356 -3.23 -8.00 -19.88
N GLU A 357 -3.15 -7.68 -21.17
CA GLU A 357 -4.30 -7.21 -21.95
C GLU A 357 -5.47 -8.19 -21.91
N GLU A 358 -5.19 -9.50 -21.92
CA GLU A 358 -6.25 -10.52 -21.82
C GLU A 358 -6.95 -10.56 -20.48
N ILE A 359 -6.30 -10.06 -19.41
CA ILE A 359 -6.79 -10.11 -18.04
C ILE A 359 -7.60 -8.86 -17.69
N TYR A 360 -7.17 -7.68 -18.14
CA TYR A 360 -7.83 -6.42 -17.82
C TYR A 360 -9.08 -6.16 -18.69
N TYR A 361 -9.15 -6.68 -19.92
CA TYR A 361 -10.28 -6.44 -20.83
C TYR A 361 -11.45 -7.41 -20.69
N GLN A 362 -11.35 -8.42 -19.83
CA GLN A 362 -12.53 -9.26 -19.48
C GLN A 362 -13.48 -8.57 -18.49
N LYS A 363 -13.29 -7.28 -18.21
CA LYS A 363 -14.20 -6.51 -17.38
C LYS A 363 -15.12 -5.63 -18.23
N GLU A 364 -16.34 -6.10 -18.41
CA GLU A 364 -17.46 -5.17 -18.33
C GLU A 364 -17.51 -4.65 -16.89
N PRO A 365 -17.56 -3.34 -16.66
CA PRO A 365 -17.80 -2.83 -15.32
C PRO A 365 -19.10 -3.44 -14.78
N TYR A 366 -19.14 -3.74 -13.51
CA TYR A 366 -20.36 -4.09 -12.79
C TYR A 366 -21.34 -2.90 -12.85
N GLU A 367 -21.85 -2.60 -14.03
CA GLU A 367 -23.05 -1.81 -14.20
C GLU A 367 -24.19 -2.80 -14.11
N ASN A 368 -24.94 -2.74 -13.04
CA ASN A 368 -26.34 -3.15 -12.93
C ASN A 368 -26.78 -4.07 -11.79
N ASP A 369 -25.99 -4.35 -10.76
CA ASP A 369 -26.52 -5.08 -9.61
C ASP A 369 -26.33 -4.40 -8.24
N LEU A 370 -26.32 -3.05 -8.22
CA LEU A 370 -26.60 -2.36 -6.97
C LEU A 370 -28.12 -2.41 -6.75
N PRO A 371 -28.61 -3.05 -5.67
CA PRO A 371 -30.04 -2.99 -5.35
C PRO A 371 -30.41 -1.52 -5.21
N GLU A 372 -31.49 -1.10 -5.86
CA GLU A 372 -32.07 0.20 -5.69
C GLU A 372 -32.19 0.52 -4.20
N THR A 373 -31.45 1.51 -3.73
CA THR A 373 -31.60 2.03 -2.37
C THR A 373 -33.03 2.54 -2.24
N LYS A 374 -33.88 1.76 -1.59
CA LYS A 374 -35.20 2.26 -1.15
C LYS A 374 -34.93 3.39 -0.16
N GLU A 375 -35.22 4.61 -0.60
CA GLU A 375 -35.33 5.74 0.31
C GLU A 375 -36.28 5.37 1.44
N THR A 376 -35.76 5.17 2.62
CA THR A 376 -36.56 5.14 3.84
C THR A 376 -36.89 6.58 4.20
N LYS A 377 -38.17 6.93 4.05
CA LYS A 377 -38.75 8.18 4.55
C LYS A 377 -38.67 8.26 6.06
#